data_a5e157a4c0ee9b1db457de8c5c5df6bc
#
_entry.id   a5e157a4c0ee9b1db457de8c5c5df6bc
#
_cell.length_a   1.000
_cell.length_b   1.000
_cell.length_c   1.000
_cell.angle_alpha   90.00
_cell.angle_beta   90.00
_cell.angle_gamma   90.00
#
_symmetry.space_group_name_H-M   'P 1'
#
loop_
_entity.id
_entity.type
_entity.pdbx_description
1 polymer ?
#
loop_
_entity_poly.entity_id
_entity_poly.type
_entity_poly.pdbx_seq_one_letter_code
_entity_poly.pdbx_strand_id
1 'polypeptide(L)'
;MINVEAQSLTPGEHGIHIHETGRCDLPDFETAGSHFNPYGTEHGLENPSGPHAGDMPNLLVGENGEVVNYQTEISTPLSGGEESLMGHTGGTAIVIHADRDDQMSNPSGNSGARIACGVISPG
;
A
#
# COMPACT_ATOMS: atom_id res chain seq x y z
N MET A 1 -10.59 4.49 7.84
CA MET A 1 -9.27 4.47 8.50
C MET A 1 -8.58 3.14 8.27
N ILE A 2 -7.30 3.18 8.00
CA ILE A 2 -6.47 1.98 7.86
C ILE A 2 -5.57 1.86 9.08
N ASN A 3 -5.57 0.68 9.68
CA ASN A 3 -4.77 0.35 10.86
C ASN A 3 -3.95 -0.90 10.51
N VAL A 4 -2.63 -0.81 10.62
CA VAL A 4 -1.74 -1.88 10.18
C VAL A 4 -0.98 -2.45 11.36
N GLU A 5 -1.01 -3.77 11.47
CA GLU A 5 -0.19 -4.53 12.41
C GLU A 5 0.63 -5.55 11.63
N ALA A 6 1.92 -5.57 11.89
CA ALA A 6 2.84 -6.52 11.26
C ALA A 6 4.07 -6.70 12.14
N GLN A 7 4.80 -7.80 11.92
CA GLN A 7 5.98 -8.12 12.70
C GLN A 7 7.03 -8.81 11.83
N SER A 8 8.21 -9.00 12.37
CA SER A 8 9.33 -9.64 11.67
C SER A 8 9.79 -8.86 10.45
N LEU A 9 9.67 -7.52 10.51
CA LEU A 9 10.12 -6.62 9.48
C LEU A 9 11.45 -5.97 9.90
N THR A 10 12.20 -5.45 8.92
CA THR A 10 13.41 -4.72 9.25
C THR A 10 13.06 -3.36 9.85
N PRO A 11 13.81 -2.88 10.87
CA PRO A 11 13.55 -1.56 11.45
C PRO A 11 13.70 -0.42 10.44
N GLY A 12 12.97 0.65 10.66
CA GLY A 12 13.01 1.86 9.85
C GLY A 12 11.73 2.11 9.08
N GLU A 13 11.80 3.02 8.12
CA GLU A 13 10.66 3.39 7.31
C GLU A 13 10.50 2.47 6.11
N HIS A 14 9.26 2.14 5.80
CA HIS A 14 8.90 1.30 4.66
C HIS A 14 7.75 1.94 3.88
N GLY A 15 7.83 1.89 2.57
CA GLY A 15 6.70 2.24 1.71
C GLY A 15 5.57 1.25 1.92
N ILE A 16 4.34 1.74 1.94
CA ILE A 16 3.14 0.93 2.07
C ILE A 16 2.07 1.50 1.15
N HIS A 17 1.46 0.64 0.35
CA HIS A 17 0.49 1.05 -0.65
C HIS A 17 -0.62 0.02 -0.81
N ILE A 18 -1.77 0.48 -1.29
CA ILE A 18 -2.83 -0.43 -1.73
C ILE A 18 -2.58 -0.75 -3.20
N HIS A 19 -2.57 -2.04 -3.52
CA HIS A 19 -2.38 -2.57 -4.87
C HIS A 19 -3.70 -3.03 -5.48
N GLU A 20 -3.75 -3.12 -6.80
CA GLU A 20 -4.98 -3.21 -7.59
C GLU A 20 -5.62 -4.59 -7.66
N THR A 21 -4.97 -5.63 -7.11
CA THR A 21 -5.51 -7.01 -7.17
C THR A 21 -5.41 -7.66 -5.79
N GLY A 22 -6.49 -8.28 -5.36
CA GLY A 22 -6.58 -8.95 -4.06
C GLY A 22 -5.89 -10.31 -4.03
N ARG A 23 -4.61 -10.36 -4.40
CA ARG A 23 -3.80 -11.57 -4.39
C ARG A 23 -2.43 -11.29 -3.79
N CYS A 24 -1.94 -12.19 -2.98
CA CYS A 24 -0.65 -12.10 -2.29
C CYS A 24 0.15 -13.39 -2.47
N ASP A 25 0.46 -13.73 -3.71
CA ASP A 25 1.14 -15.00 -4.01
C ASP A 25 2.66 -14.86 -3.84
N LEU A 26 3.25 -15.86 -3.19
CA LEU A 26 4.70 -15.95 -3.06
C LEU A 26 5.34 -16.28 -4.42
N PRO A 27 6.63 -15.92 -4.61
CA PRO A 27 7.57 -15.40 -3.60
C PRO A 27 7.60 -13.87 -3.45
N ASP A 28 7.11 -13.11 -4.41
CA ASP A 28 7.38 -11.68 -4.49
C ASP A 28 6.12 -10.80 -4.51
N PHE A 29 4.95 -11.41 -4.35
CA PHE A 29 3.66 -10.72 -4.32
C PHE A 29 3.33 -9.92 -5.59
N GLU A 30 3.93 -10.27 -6.72
CA GLU A 30 3.63 -9.60 -7.99
C GLU A 30 2.16 -9.74 -8.41
N THR A 31 1.49 -10.79 -7.94
CA THR A 31 0.07 -10.99 -8.23
C THR A 31 -0.84 -9.91 -7.66
N ALA A 32 -0.37 -9.12 -6.70
CA ALA A 32 -1.10 -7.95 -6.21
C ALA A 32 -1.19 -6.82 -7.27
N GLY A 33 -0.39 -6.91 -8.32
CA GLY A 33 -0.41 -5.94 -9.42
C GLY A 33 0.28 -4.63 -9.07
N SER A 34 -0.10 -3.56 -9.77
CA SER A 34 0.42 -2.21 -9.55
C SER A 34 -0.36 -1.51 -8.44
N HIS A 35 0.04 -0.29 -8.09
CA HIS A 35 -0.69 0.54 -7.12
C HIS A 35 -2.14 0.74 -7.57
N PHE A 36 -3.05 0.73 -6.61
CA PHE A 36 -4.46 0.98 -6.87
C PHE A 36 -4.63 2.42 -7.36
N ASN A 37 -4.97 2.57 -8.63
CA ASN A 37 -4.97 3.88 -9.31
C ASN A 37 -6.17 4.04 -10.23
N PRO A 38 -7.40 4.04 -9.68
CA PRO A 38 -8.60 4.12 -10.52
C PRO A 38 -8.78 5.46 -11.24
N TYR A 39 -8.06 6.50 -10.83
CA TYR A 39 -8.20 7.84 -11.41
C TYR A 39 -7.07 8.21 -12.37
N GLY A 40 -6.12 7.30 -12.60
CA GLY A 40 -5.02 7.55 -13.55
C GLY A 40 -4.07 8.67 -13.13
N THR A 41 -3.81 8.81 -11.84
CA THR A 41 -2.89 9.82 -11.31
C THR A 41 -1.47 9.26 -11.18
N GLU A 42 -0.53 10.11 -10.76
CA GLU A 42 0.85 9.72 -10.54
C GLU A 42 1.10 9.32 -9.08
N HIS A 43 2.27 8.74 -8.83
CA HIS A 43 2.63 8.31 -7.49
C HIS A 43 3.13 9.47 -6.64
N GLY A 44 2.73 9.43 -5.36
CA GLY A 44 3.36 10.22 -4.31
C GLY A 44 2.45 11.26 -3.68
N LEU A 45 2.44 11.27 -2.35
CA LEU A 45 1.64 12.22 -1.58
C LEU A 45 2.13 13.67 -1.78
N GLU A 46 3.40 13.83 -2.16
CA GLU A 46 4.01 15.15 -2.40
C GLU A 46 4.11 15.50 -3.89
N ASN A 47 3.68 14.59 -4.77
CA ASN A 47 3.68 14.84 -6.20
C ASN A 47 2.44 15.67 -6.59
N PRO A 48 2.61 16.83 -7.25
CA PRO A 48 1.44 17.65 -7.62
C PRO A 48 0.47 16.98 -8.59
N SER A 49 0.92 15.94 -9.31
CA SER A 49 0.06 15.16 -10.21
C SER A 49 -0.45 13.87 -9.59
N GLY A 50 -0.16 13.63 -8.33
CA GLY A 50 -0.62 12.50 -7.54
C GLY A 50 -1.54 12.93 -6.41
N PRO A 51 -1.71 12.04 -5.44
CA PRO A 51 -1.20 10.66 -5.35
C PRO A 51 -2.07 9.65 -6.11
N HIS A 52 -1.62 8.38 -6.16
CA HIS A 52 -2.52 7.27 -6.46
C HIS A 52 -3.55 7.14 -5.33
N ALA A 53 -4.72 6.59 -5.63
CA ALA A 53 -5.73 6.36 -4.59
C ALA A 53 -5.23 5.43 -3.47
N GLY A 54 -4.28 4.56 -3.79
CA GLY A 54 -3.71 3.62 -2.83
C GLY A 54 -2.44 4.10 -2.12
N ASP A 55 -1.99 5.32 -2.38
CA ASP A 55 -0.78 5.84 -1.74
C ASP A 55 -1.04 6.24 -0.29
N MET A 56 -0.08 5.94 0.59
CA MET A 56 -0.18 6.20 2.02
C MET A 56 1.16 6.68 2.58
N PRO A 57 1.16 7.35 3.75
CA PRO A 57 2.41 7.72 4.42
C PRO A 57 3.26 6.50 4.75
N ASN A 58 4.58 6.68 4.81
CA ASN A 58 5.50 5.61 5.17
C ASN A 58 5.14 4.96 6.50
N LEU A 59 5.37 3.65 6.57
CA LEU A 59 5.22 2.84 7.76
C LEU A 59 6.51 2.87 8.55
N LEU A 60 6.44 3.04 9.86
CA LEU A 60 7.61 2.96 10.73
C LEU A 60 7.64 1.62 11.45
N VAL A 61 8.77 0.91 11.35
CA VAL A 61 9.01 -0.34 12.05
C VAL A 61 10.04 -0.08 13.13
N GLY A 62 9.74 -0.51 14.36
CA GLY A 62 10.63 -0.37 15.51
C GLY A 62 11.77 -1.36 15.49
N GLU A 63 12.70 -1.21 16.42
CA GLU A 63 13.90 -2.08 16.51
C GLU A 63 13.56 -3.53 16.79
N ASN A 64 12.38 -3.80 17.37
CA ASN A 64 11.90 -5.17 17.61
C ASN A 64 11.26 -5.82 16.37
N GLY A 65 11.23 -5.12 15.24
CA GLY A 65 10.64 -5.64 14.00
C GLY A 65 9.13 -5.49 13.92
N GLU A 66 8.51 -4.78 14.85
CA GLU A 66 7.07 -4.58 14.87
C GLU A 66 6.70 -3.17 14.43
N VAL A 67 5.53 -3.05 13.78
CA VAL A 67 4.98 -1.77 13.35
C VAL A 67 4.67 -0.89 14.57
N VAL A 68 5.09 0.37 14.50
CA VAL A 68 4.85 1.35 15.56
C VAL A 68 3.55 2.09 15.27
N ASN A 69 2.44 1.57 15.83
CA ASN A 69 1.13 2.23 15.86
C ASN A 69 0.76 2.97 14.55
N TYR A 70 0.65 2.21 13.45
CA TYR A 70 0.32 2.79 12.16
C TYR A 70 -1.19 2.93 11.98
N GLN A 71 -1.64 4.16 11.85
CA GLN A 71 -3.03 4.49 11.54
C GLN A 71 -3.03 5.63 10.53
N THR A 72 -3.80 5.48 9.47
CA THR A 72 -3.94 6.54 8.47
C THR A 72 -5.35 6.52 7.89
N GLU A 73 -5.80 7.68 7.44
CA GLU A 73 -7.06 7.79 6.73
C GLU A 73 -6.80 7.92 5.26
N ILE A 74 -7.63 7.27 4.45
CA ILE A 74 -7.62 7.41 3.01
C ILE A 74 -9.00 7.88 2.55
N SER A 75 -9.03 8.61 1.44
CA SER A 75 -10.29 9.08 0.87
C SER A 75 -10.99 8.02 0.02
N THR A 76 -10.32 6.92 -0.28
CA THR A 76 -10.87 5.83 -1.08
C THR A 76 -11.99 5.13 -0.29
N PRO A 77 -13.20 4.98 -0.87
CA PRO A 77 -14.29 4.31 -0.17
C PRO A 77 -14.01 2.81 0.00
N LEU A 78 -14.51 2.25 1.09
CA LEU A 78 -14.35 0.82 1.38
C LEU A 78 -15.18 -0.04 0.43
N SER A 79 -16.39 0.38 0.12
CA SER A 79 -17.31 -0.36 -0.74
C SER A 79 -17.97 0.58 -1.74
N GLY A 80 -18.51 0.02 -2.82
CA GLY A 80 -19.12 0.78 -3.91
C GLY A 80 -18.69 0.24 -5.26
N GLY A 81 -18.30 1.14 -6.18
CA GLY A 81 -17.89 0.78 -7.54
C GLY A 81 -16.43 0.36 -7.65
N GLU A 82 -15.93 0.41 -8.87
CA GLU A 82 -14.54 0.03 -9.20
C GLU A 82 -13.49 0.89 -8.49
N GLU A 83 -13.85 2.08 -8.04
CA GLU A 83 -12.96 2.98 -7.32
C GLU A 83 -12.90 2.69 -5.81
N SER A 84 -13.60 1.66 -5.34
CA SER A 84 -13.60 1.27 -3.93
C SER A 84 -12.69 0.08 -3.68
N LEU A 85 -12.26 -0.08 -2.42
CA LEU A 85 -11.33 -1.16 -2.05
C LEU A 85 -11.93 -2.56 -2.24
N MET A 86 -13.19 -2.74 -1.89
CA MET A 86 -13.84 -4.05 -1.99
C MET A 86 -14.72 -4.21 -3.23
N GLY A 87 -15.10 -3.11 -3.88
CA GLY A 87 -15.89 -3.16 -5.11
C GLY A 87 -15.05 -3.27 -6.38
N HIS A 88 -13.74 -3.05 -6.28
CA HIS A 88 -12.82 -3.15 -7.42
C HIS A 88 -12.78 -4.61 -7.93
N THR A 89 -12.90 -4.79 -9.24
CA THR A 89 -12.86 -6.14 -9.84
C THR A 89 -11.53 -6.82 -9.53
N GLY A 90 -11.59 -8.01 -8.92
CA GLY A 90 -10.40 -8.73 -8.48
C GLY A 90 -9.92 -8.35 -7.09
N GLY A 91 -10.57 -7.39 -6.43
CA GLY A 91 -10.22 -6.94 -5.10
C GLY A 91 -8.97 -6.08 -5.05
N THR A 92 -8.49 -5.83 -3.85
CA THR A 92 -7.27 -5.04 -3.60
C THR A 92 -6.44 -5.70 -2.51
N ALA A 93 -5.18 -5.27 -2.38
CA ALA A 93 -4.27 -5.78 -1.35
C ALA A 93 -3.41 -4.65 -0.80
N ILE A 94 -2.98 -4.78 0.46
CA ILE A 94 -1.98 -3.89 1.06
C ILE A 94 -0.62 -4.56 0.90
N VAL A 95 0.37 -3.80 0.41
CA VAL A 95 1.74 -4.29 0.23
C VAL A 95 2.70 -3.38 0.99
N ILE A 96 3.59 -3.98 1.77
CA ILE A 96 4.68 -3.29 2.44
C ILE A 96 5.96 -3.54 1.65
N HIS A 97 6.76 -2.50 1.45
CA HIS A 97 7.97 -2.54 0.64
C HIS A 97 9.24 -2.53 1.48
N ALA A 98 10.35 -2.90 0.86
CA ALA A 98 11.64 -3.02 1.54
C ALA A 98 12.21 -1.67 2.00
N ASP A 99 11.97 -0.62 1.22
CA ASP A 99 12.58 0.68 1.42
C ASP A 99 11.53 1.78 1.64
N ARG A 100 11.98 2.92 2.09
CA ARG A 100 11.18 4.11 2.27
C ARG A 100 10.63 4.60 0.92
N ASP A 101 9.39 5.07 0.92
CA ASP A 101 8.78 5.74 -0.23
C ASP A 101 9.18 7.21 -0.19
N ASP A 102 9.72 7.74 -1.30
CA ASP A 102 10.11 9.15 -1.38
C ASP A 102 8.92 10.09 -1.62
N GLN A 103 7.72 9.54 -1.87
CA GLN A 103 6.47 10.26 -2.07
C GLN A 103 6.43 11.18 -3.30
N MET A 104 7.31 10.94 -4.25
CA MET A 104 7.42 11.75 -5.47
C MET A 104 7.62 10.95 -6.73
N SER A 105 8.49 9.93 -6.70
CA SER A 105 8.93 9.23 -7.91
C SER A 105 7.96 8.16 -8.35
N ASN A 106 7.71 8.10 -9.66
CA ASN A 106 6.91 7.03 -10.25
C ASN A 106 7.76 5.76 -10.44
N PRO A 107 7.17 4.61 -10.39
CA PRO A 107 5.77 4.31 -10.01
C PRO A 107 5.54 4.11 -8.52
N SER A 108 6.57 3.99 -7.70
CA SER A 108 6.45 3.54 -6.31
C SER A 108 7.31 4.30 -5.31
N GLY A 109 7.89 5.44 -5.71
CA GLY A 109 8.74 6.22 -4.82
C GLY A 109 10.04 5.54 -4.45
N ASN A 110 10.55 4.67 -5.32
CA ASN A 110 11.78 3.91 -5.09
C ASN A 110 11.73 3.05 -3.83
N SER A 111 10.55 2.57 -3.45
CA SER A 111 10.35 1.78 -2.22
C SER A 111 10.81 0.33 -2.32
N GLY A 112 11.21 -0.10 -3.52
CA GLY A 112 11.89 -1.39 -3.69
C GLY A 112 10.98 -2.61 -3.66
N ALA A 113 11.56 -3.75 -3.29
CA ALA A 113 10.87 -5.04 -3.32
C ALA A 113 9.69 -5.09 -2.37
N ARG A 114 8.74 -5.97 -2.68
CA ARG A 114 7.55 -6.22 -1.85
C ARG A 114 7.92 -7.26 -0.80
N ILE A 115 7.76 -6.93 0.48
CA ILE A 115 8.19 -7.80 1.57
C ILE A 115 7.04 -8.35 2.40
N ALA A 116 5.86 -7.76 2.32
CA ALA A 116 4.67 -8.25 3.01
C ALA A 116 3.43 -7.84 2.23
N CYS A 117 2.37 -8.64 2.36
CA CYS A 117 1.13 -8.42 1.60
C CYS A 117 -0.06 -8.97 2.38
N GLY A 118 -1.18 -8.25 2.33
CA GLY A 118 -2.44 -8.69 2.91
C GLY A 118 -3.60 -8.34 2.00
N VAL A 119 -4.46 -9.32 1.71
CA VAL A 119 -5.64 -9.10 0.89
C VAL A 119 -6.69 -8.34 1.70
N ILE A 120 -7.29 -7.31 1.08
CA ILE A 120 -8.39 -6.57 1.70
C ILE A 120 -9.68 -7.31 1.37
N SER A 121 -10.36 -7.78 2.41
CA SER A 121 -11.61 -8.54 2.25
C SER A 121 -12.63 -8.10 3.27
N PRO A 122 -13.93 -8.35 3.02
CA PRO A 122 -14.97 -8.09 4.04
C PRO A 122 -14.69 -8.95 5.26
N GLY A 123 -14.66 -8.28 6.41
CA GLY A 123 -14.29 -8.89 7.68
C GLY A 123 -15.25 -9.90 8.23
#